data_1ad73bc36dd3d345c65857e8ed3c6b20
#
_entry.id   1ad73bc36dd3d345c65857e8ed3c6b20
#
_cell.length_a   1.000
_cell.length_b   1.000
_cell.length_c   1.000
_cell.angle_alpha   90.00
_cell.angle_beta   90.00
_cell.angle_gamma   90.00
#
_symmetry.space_group_name_H-M   'P 1'
#
loop_
_entity.id
_entity.type
_entity.pdbx_description
1 polymer ?
#
loop_
_entity_poly.entity_id
_entity_poly.type
_entity_poly.pdbx_seq_one_letter_code
_entity_poly.pdbx_strand_id
1 'polypeptide(L)'
;GTKLARDGAVSAASGVFISTVILFPLGLYFTWKAVHDSAIINTENFGTWWRKIKSRFMTTFRKTRIVYMGTPEFAVAPLKALIDSGHNVVGVVTVADKPSGRGLKVNESAVKQFAVEKGIPVLQPIRLKDPEFLKALADFKADLFVVVAFRMLPEEVWTMPKLGTFNLHAALLPQYRGAAPINWAVINGDTETGVTTFFLDHDIDTGRVIRRVPIPISDTDTAGDVHDRLME
;
A
#
# COMPACT_ATOMS: atom_id res chain seq x y z
N GLY A 1 -15.08 14.32 35.42
CA GLY A 1 -15.61 14.45 36.80
C GLY A 1 -16.80 13.51 37.03
N THR A 2 -17.78 13.50 36.14
CA THR A 2 -19.02 12.73 36.30
C THR A 2 -18.83 11.19 36.25
N LYS A 3 -17.87 10.68 35.50
CA LYS A 3 -17.59 9.24 35.45
C LYS A 3 -16.95 8.72 36.75
N LEU A 4 -15.98 9.43 37.30
CA LEU A 4 -15.32 9.10 38.56
C LEU A 4 -16.27 9.19 39.78
N ALA A 5 -17.24 10.12 39.76
CA ALA A 5 -18.27 10.22 40.79
C ALA A 5 -19.27 9.05 40.70
N ARG A 6 -19.56 8.55 39.50
CA ARG A 6 -20.46 7.41 39.24
C ARG A 6 -19.83 6.08 39.70
N ASP A 7 -18.52 5.96 39.63
CA ASP A 7 -17.78 4.74 40.02
C ASP A 7 -17.43 4.73 41.53
N GLY A 8 -17.95 5.69 42.31
CA GLY A 8 -17.76 5.73 43.76
C GLY A 8 -16.35 6.13 44.23
N ALA A 9 -15.45 6.48 43.30
CA ALA A 9 -14.06 6.84 43.64
C ALA A 9 -13.93 8.23 44.28
N VAL A 10 -14.88 9.15 44.04
CA VAL A 10 -14.97 10.49 44.62
C VAL A 10 -16.44 10.89 44.74
N SER A 11 -16.78 11.76 45.73
CA SER A 11 -18.15 12.28 45.84
C SER A 11 -18.48 13.11 44.58
N ALA A 12 -19.76 13.16 44.21
CA ALA A 12 -20.21 13.95 43.06
C ALA A 12 -19.80 15.45 43.17
N ALA A 13 -19.84 16.01 44.38
CA ALA A 13 -19.40 17.37 44.65
C ALA A 13 -17.90 17.54 44.43
N SER A 14 -17.07 16.58 44.86
CA SER A 14 -15.61 16.62 44.67
C SER A 14 -15.23 16.50 43.20
N GLY A 15 -15.92 15.64 42.42
CA GLY A 15 -15.66 15.45 40.98
C GLY A 15 -15.95 16.72 40.16
N VAL A 16 -17.02 17.44 40.49
CA VAL A 16 -17.35 18.73 39.86
C VAL A 16 -16.36 19.81 40.26
N PHE A 17 -15.98 19.84 41.54
CA PHE A 17 -15.06 20.84 42.08
C PHE A 17 -13.65 20.71 41.48
N ILE A 18 -13.15 19.48 41.34
CA ILE A 18 -11.83 19.20 40.72
C ILE A 18 -11.81 19.65 39.24
N SER A 19 -12.84 19.35 38.46
CA SER A 19 -12.90 19.81 37.08
C SER A 19 -12.98 21.34 36.98
N THR A 20 -13.73 22.01 37.85
CA THR A 20 -13.84 23.49 37.87
C THR A 20 -12.53 24.13 38.30
N VAL A 21 -11.88 23.62 39.33
CA VAL A 21 -10.61 24.17 39.87
C VAL A 21 -9.45 24.01 38.87
N ILE A 22 -9.48 22.97 38.04
CA ILE A 22 -8.43 22.75 37.04
C ILE A 22 -8.76 23.46 35.73
N LEU A 23 -9.98 23.29 35.22
CA LEU A 23 -10.35 23.78 33.87
C LEU A 23 -10.57 25.29 33.85
N PHE A 24 -11.04 25.89 34.94
CA PHE A 24 -11.29 27.34 35.00
C PHE A 24 -10.00 28.17 34.93
N PRO A 25 -8.95 27.89 35.74
CA PRO A 25 -7.68 28.59 35.62
C PRO A 25 -6.98 28.32 34.26
N LEU A 26 -7.11 27.08 33.73
CA LEU A 26 -6.59 26.77 32.42
C LEU A 26 -7.29 27.58 31.32
N GLY A 27 -8.61 27.68 31.38
CA GLY A 27 -9.42 28.51 30.49
C GLY A 27 -9.04 29.98 30.58
N LEU A 28 -8.91 30.53 31.79
CA LEU A 28 -8.45 31.92 32.01
C LEU A 28 -7.03 32.14 31.48
N TYR A 29 -6.12 31.21 31.74
CA TYR A 29 -4.74 31.27 31.22
C TYR A 29 -4.72 31.29 29.68
N PHE A 30 -5.46 30.41 29.03
CA PHE A 30 -5.52 30.41 27.59
C PHE A 30 -6.21 31.63 27.00
N THR A 31 -7.25 32.12 27.63
CA THR A 31 -7.93 33.37 27.24
C THR A 31 -7.01 34.58 27.41
N TRP A 32 -6.34 34.70 28.58
CA TRP A 32 -5.36 35.75 28.81
C TRP A 32 -4.22 35.72 27.82
N LYS A 33 -3.69 34.53 27.56
CA LYS A 33 -2.63 34.32 26.59
C LYS A 33 -3.09 34.61 25.14
N ALA A 34 -4.35 34.29 24.79
CA ALA A 34 -4.94 34.65 23.52
C ALA A 34 -5.08 36.16 23.30
N VAL A 35 -5.34 36.90 24.36
CA VAL A 35 -5.49 38.37 24.31
C VAL A 35 -4.14 39.08 24.27
N HIS A 36 -3.13 38.54 25.00
CA HIS A 36 -1.82 39.19 25.12
C HIS A 36 -0.78 38.73 24.11
N ASP A 37 -0.84 37.46 23.68
CA ASP A 37 -0.03 36.93 22.59
C ASP A 37 -0.92 36.71 21.36
N SER A 38 -0.88 37.62 20.40
CA SER A 38 -1.51 37.43 19.09
C SER A 38 -0.93 36.22 18.31
N ALA A 39 -0.12 35.40 18.96
CA ALA A 39 0.59 34.25 18.41
C ALA A 39 0.36 32.94 19.16
N ILE A 40 -0.88 32.69 19.66
CA ILE A 40 -1.20 31.37 20.24
C ILE A 40 -1.17 30.24 19.21
N ILE A 41 -1.36 30.60 17.98
CA ILE A 41 -1.07 29.69 16.86
C ILE A 41 -0.04 30.39 15.98
N ASN A 42 1.23 30.27 16.33
CA ASN A 42 2.28 30.56 15.39
C ASN A 42 2.17 29.52 14.26
N THR A 43 1.40 29.88 13.25
CA THR A 43 1.16 29.02 12.06
C THR A 43 2.46 28.63 11.36
N GLU A 44 3.52 29.43 11.50
CA GLU A 44 4.85 29.10 11.00
C GLU A 44 5.50 27.97 11.84
N ASN A 45 5.40 28.01 13.16
CA ASN A 45 5.92 26.93 14.01
C ASN A 45 5.11 25.64 13.88
N PHE A 46 3.77 25.74 13.73
CA PHE A 46 2.94 24.56 13.45
C PHE A 46 3.24 24.00 12.08
N GLY A 47 3.40 24.85 11.07
CA GLY A 47 3.79 24.43 9.71
C GLY A 47 5.18 23.80 9.67
N THR A 48 6.15 24.30 10.43
CA THR A 48 7.50 23.70 10.53
C THR A 48 7.50 22.40 11.32
N TRP A 49 6.75 22.33 12.43
CA TRP A 49 6.57 21.12 13.22
C TRP A 49 5.84 20.02 12.41
N TRP A 50 4.76 20.39 11.70
CA TRP A 50 4.05 19.47 10.82
C TRP A 50 4.91 19.00 9.64
N ARG A 51 5.71 19.88 9.04
CA ARG A 51 6.70 19.50 8.02
C ARG A 51 7.76 18.56 8.57
N LYS A 52 8.27 18.80 9.79
CA LYS A 52 9.23 17.89 10.47
C LYS A 52 8.61 16.51 10.74
N ILE A 53 7.37 16.46 11.23
CA ILE A 53 6.65 15.18 11.42
C ILE A 53 6.44 14.50 10.08
N LYS A 54 5.91 15.20 9.09
CA LYS A 54 5.68 14.67 7.75
C LYS A 54 7.00 14.19 7.09
N SER A 55 8.07 14.96 7.21
CA SER A 55 9.37 14.56 6.67
C SER A 55 9.95 13.35 7.40
N ARG A 56 9.81 13.27 8.74
CA ARG A 56 10.28 12.12 9.54
C ARG A 56 9.46 10.86 9.23
N PHE A 57 8.15 11.00 9.05
CA PHE A 57 7.26 9.91 8.64
C PHE A 57 7.59 9.44 7.21
N MET A 58 7.70 10.38 6.27
CA MET A 58 8.10 10.11 4.88
C MET A 58 9.50 9.51 4.79
N THR A 59 10.47 9.96 5.61
CA THR A 59 11.82 9.41 5.63
C THR A 59 11.84 7.97 6.14
N THR A 60 10.96 7.62 7.09
CA THR A 60 10.82 6.26 7.59
C THR A 60 10.27 5.34 6.48
N PHE A 61 9.24 5.78 5.73
CA PHE A 61 8.72 5.01 4.58
C PHE A 61 9.72 4.92 3.42
N ARG A 62 10.51 5.98 3.15
CA ARG A 62 11.57 5.95 2.11
C ARG A 62 12.69 4.96 2.40
N LYS A 63 12.91 4.62 3.68
CA LYS A 63 13.91 3.64 4.10
C LYS A 63 13.45 2.20 3.95
N THR A 64 12.13 1.94 3.83
CA THR A 64 11.59 0.60 3.61
C THR A 64 12.08 0.07 2.27
N ARG A 65 12.77 -1.07 2.29
CA ARG A 65 13.30 -1.73 1.09
C ARG A 65 12.21 -2.60 0.50
N ILE A 66 11.82 -2.33 -0.72
CA ILE A 66 10.72 -3.01 -1.41
C ILE A 66 11.29 -3.87 -2.55
N VAL A 67 10.89 -5.13 -2.62
CA VAL A 67 10.97 -5.92 -3.84
C VAL A 67 9.60 -5.94 -4.50
N TYR A 68 9.57 -5.63 -5.78
CA TYR A 68 8.36 -5.63 -6.59
C TYR A 68 8.32 -6.87 -7.48
N MET A 69 7.16 -7.53 -7.57
CA MET A 69 6.95 -8.74 -8.38
C MET A 69 5.77 -8.51 -9.33
N GLY A 70 6.02 -8.56 -10.63
CA GLY A 70 4.99 -8.31 -11.63
C GLY A 70 5.43 -8.73 -13.03
N THR A 71 4.48 -8.82 -13.97
CA THR A 71 4.79 -9.26 -15.33
C THR A 71 4.17 -8.37 -16.41
N PRO A 72 2.82 -8.21 -16.49
CA PRO A 72 2.17 -7.51 -17.60
C PRO A 72 2.27 -5.99 -17.46
N GLU A 73 1.79 -5.29 -18.46
CA GLU A 73 1.70 -3.84 -18.49
C GLU A 73 0.93 -3.27 -17.28
N PHE A 74 -0.16 -3.92 -16.88
CA PHE A 74 -0.91 -3.58 -15.68
C PHE A 74 -0.03 -3.41 -14.42
N ALA A 75 1.04 -4.20 -14.31
CA ALA A 75 1.96 -4.12 -13.18
C ALA A 75 2.97 -2.96 -13.30
N VAL A 76 3.05 -2.26 -14.43
CA VAL A 76 3.97 -1.12 -14.59
C VAL A 76 3.46 0.12 -13.88
N ALA A 77 2.16 0.42 -13.95
CA ALA A 77 1.58 1.61 -13.33
C ALA A 77 1.80 1.66 -11.80
N PRO A 78 1.50 0.60 -11.01
CA PRO A 78 1.80 0.59 -9.59
C PRO A 78 3.30 0.66 -9.27
N LEU A 79 4.16 0.01 -10.08
CA LEU A 79 5.62 0.11 -9.91
C LEU A 79 6.10 1.54 -10.12
N LYS A 80 5.62 2.19 -11.18
CA LYS A 80 5.90 3.60 -11.46
C LYS A 80 5.45 4.49 -10.31
N ALA A 81 4.24 4.32 -9.80
CA ALA A 81 3.70 5.08 -8.67
C ALA A 81 4.57 4.95 -7.41
N LEU A 82 5.08 3.75 -7.10
CA LEU A 82 6.00 3.53 -5.98
C LEU A 82 7.31 4.32 -6.16
N ILE A 83 7.89 4.29 -7.35
CA ILE A 83 9.16 4.98 -7.63
C ILE A 83 8.95 6.51 -7.60
N ASP A 84 7.92 7.02 -8.26
CA ASP A 84 7.62 8.45 -8.33
C ASP A 84 7.30 9.05 -6.95
N SER A 85 6.68 8.23 -6.07
CA SER A 85 6.45 8.58 -4.66
C SER A 85 7.73 8.52 -3.80
N GLY A 86 8.86 8.15 -4.39
CA GLY A 86 10.18 8.09 -3.73
C GLY A 86 10.35 6.92 -2.78
N HIS A 87 9.60 5.83 -2.96
CA HIS A 87 9.82 4.57 -2.26
C HIS A 87 11.10 3.87 -2.77
N ASN A 88 11.75 3.12 -1.88
CA ASN A 88 13.00 2.44 -2.20
C ASN A 88 12.75 1.04 -2.77
N VAL A 89 12.51 0.95 -4.07
CA VAL A 89 12.42 -0.32 -4.79
C VAL A 89 13.84 -0.82 -5.06
N VAL A 90 14.24 -1.87 -4.36
CA VAL A 90 15.62 -2.42 -4.39
C VAL A 90 15.81 -3.54 -5.39
N GLY A 91 14.73 -4.09 -5.91
CA GLY A 91 14.75 -5.14 -6.91
C GLY A 91 13.38 -5.43 -7.48
N VAL A 92 13.37 -6.00 -8.67
CA VAL A 92 12.18 -6.43 -9.39
C VAL A 92 12.29 -7.91 -9.71
N VAL A 93 11.20 -8.66 -9.56
CA VAL A 93 11.11 -10.06 -9.99
C VAL A 93 10.06 -10.15 -11.07
N THR A 94 10.39 -10.75 -12.18
CA THR A 94 9.47 -10.97 -13.30
C THR A 94 9.69 -12.33 -13.95
N VAL A 95 8.88 -12.67 -14.94
CA VAL A 95 9.05 -13.93 -15.68
C VAL A 95 10.31 -13.92 -16.54
N ALA A 96 10.86 -15.10 -16.79
CA ALA A 96 11.97 -15.26 -17.73
C ALA A 96 11.55 -14.84 -19.15
N ASP A 97 12.48 -14.24 -19.87
CA ASP A 97 12.29 -13.89 -21.26
C ASP A 97 11.99 -15.15 -22.09
N LYS A 98 11.05 -15.02 -23.00
CA LYS A 98 10.66 -16.14 -23.87
C LYS A 98 10.78 -15.74 -25.33
N PRO A 99 11.34 -16.62 -26.19
CA PRO A 99 11.25 -16.43 -27.63
C PRO A 99 9.77 -16.41 -28.05
N SER A 100 9.38 -15.42 -28.81
CA SER A 100 7.99 -15.22 -29.25
C SER A 100 7.93 -14.86 -30.73
N GLY A 101 6.86 -15.31 -31.39
CA GLY A 101 6.54 -14.98 -32.76
C GLY A 101 7.43 -15.64 -33.84
N ARG A 102 7.10 -15.33 -35.11
CA ARG A 102 7.90 -15.75 -36.29
C ARG A 102 9.22 -14.98 -36.26
N GLY A 103 10.32 -15.70 -36.02
CA GLY A 103 11.67 -15.13 -35.94
C GLY A 103 12.30 -15.14 -34.53
N LEU A 104 11.64 -15.80 -33.53
CA LEU A 104 12.18 -16.06 -32.19
C LEU A 104 12.74 -14.82 -31.50
N LYS A 105 12.16 -13.65 -31.74
CA LYS A 105 12.52 -12.44 -30.99
C LYS A 105 12.28 -12.66 -29.50
N VAL A 106 13.27 -12.33 -28.68
CA VAL A 106 13.15 -12.37 -27.23
C VAL A 106 12.09 -11.37 -26.82
N ASN A 107 11.02 -11.84 -26.19
CA ASN A 107 9.97 -10.99 -25.64
C ASN A 107 10.23 -10.77 -24.14
N GLU A 108 10.54 -9.54 -23.79
CA GLU A 108 10.75 -9.11 -22.42
C GLU A 108 9.42 -8.64 -21.82
N SER A 109 9.19 -8.91 -20.53
CA SER A 109 8.01 -8.40 -19.83
C SER A 109 8.03 -6.87 -19.74
N ALA A 110 6.86 -6.24 -19.76
CA ALA A 110 6.74 -4.78 -19.61
C ALA A 110 7.42 -4.27 -18.31
N VAL A 111 7.26 -5.03 -17.23
CA VAL A 111 7.89 -4.73 -15.93
C VAL A 111 9.42 -4.80 -16.01
N LYS A 112 10.00 -5.77 -16.77
CA LYS A 112 11.45 -5.83 -16.98
C LYS A 112 11.97 -4.59 -17.72
N GLN A 113 11.33 -4.26 -18.84
CA GLN A 113 11.73 -3.11 -19.65
C GLN A 113 11.73 -1.83 -18.81
N PHE A 114 10.67 -1.60 -18.04
CA PHE A 114 10.57 -0.45 -17.15
C PHE A 114 11.61 -0.47 -16.02
N ALA A 115 11.85 -1.63 -15.39
CA ALA A 115 12.86 -1.76 -14.33
C ALA A 115 14.27 -1.48 -14.84
N VAL A 116 14.63 -1.98 -16.03
CA VAL A 116 15.91 -1.73 -16.67
C VAL A 116 16.08 -0.26 -17.01
N GLU A 117 15.05 0.40 -17.57
CA GLU A 117 15.04 1.86 -17.82
C GLU A 117 15.34 2.66 -16.53
N LYS A 118 14.80 2.22 -15.40
CA LYS A 118 15.01 2.87 -14.09
C LYS A 118 16.28 2.42 -13.37
N GLY A 119 17.09 1.54 -13.97
CA GLY A 119 18.33 1.02 -13.35
C GLY A 119 18.08 0.13 -12.13
N ILE A 120 16.90 -0.50 -12.03
CA ILE A 120 16.55 -1.39 -10.90
C ILE A 120 17.00 -2.82 -11.24
N PRO A 121 17.68 -3.54 -10.33
CA PRO A 121 18.07 -4.92 -10.53
C PRO A 121 16.86 -5.83 -10.76
N VAL A 122 16.95 -6.74 -11.75
CA VAL A 122 15.88 -7.64 -12.14
C VAL A 122 16.29 -9.09 -11.93
N LEU A 123 15.43 -9.87 -11.27
CA LEU A 123 15.54 -11.32 -11.17
C LEU A 123 14.46 -11.98 -12.03
N GLN A 124 14.84 -13.00 -12.79
CA GLN A 124 13.96 -13.72 -13.72
C GLN A 124 14.00 -15.24 -13.46
N PRO A 125 13.52 -15.72 -12.31
CA PRO A 125 13.60 -17.13 -11.98
C PRO A 125 12.69 -17.99 -12.86
N ILE A 126 13.20 -19.10 -13.34
CA ILE A 126 12.37 -20.15 -13.98
C ILE A 126 11.52 -20.85 -12.91
N ARG A 127 12.14 -21.19 -11.77
CA ARG A 127 11.50 -21.82 -10.61
C ARG A 127 11.64 -20.93 -9.38
N LEU A 128 10.52 -20.63 -8.72
CA LEU A 128 10.51 -19.77 -7.52
C LEU A 128 11.08 -20.47 -6.26
N LYS A 129 11.24 -21.79 -6.30
CA LYS A 129 11.85 -22.58 -5.21
C LYS A 129 13.33 -22.88 -5.46
N ASP A 130 13.92 -22.30 -6.49
CA ASP A 130 15.34 -22.46 -6.78
C ASP A 130 16.18 -21.85 -5.65
N PRO A 131 17.12 -22.61 -5.04
CA PRO A 131 17.95 -22.10 -3.96
C PRO A 131 18.79 -20.86 -4.34
N GLU A 132 19.28 -20.79 -5.59
CA GLU A 132 20.06 -19.64 -6.06
C GLU A 132 19.17 -18.39 -6.17
N PHE A 133 17.93 -18.55 -6.65
CA PHE A 133 16.96 -17.45 -6.67
C PHE A 133 16.59 -17.01 -5.26
N LEU A 134 16.29 -17.93 -4.35
CA LEU A 134 15.93 -17.60 -2.97
C LEU A 134 17.07 -16.83 -2.28
N LYS A 135 18.32 -17.24 -2.52
CA LYS A 135 19.49 -16.52 -2.02
C LYS A 135 19.59 -15.11 -2.61
N ALA A 136 19.50 -14.97 -3.95
CA ALA A 136 19.55 -13.67 -4.61
C ALA A 136 18.41 -12.74 -4.16
N LEU A 137 17.22 -13.29 -3.93
CA LEU A 137 16.08 -12.56 -3.40
C LEU A 137 16.31 -12.08 -1.96
N ALA A 138 16.88 -12.94 -1.10
CA ALA A 138 17.23 -12.60 0.27
C ALA A 138 18.33 -11.53 0.35
N ASP A 139 19.27 -11.52 -0.59
CA ASP A 139 20.36 -10.54 -0.66
C ASP A 139 19.86 -9.11 -0.90
N PHE A 140 18.67 -8.92 -1.43
CA PHE A 140 18.02 -7.61 -1.48
C PHE A 140 17.68 -7.06 -0.08
N LYS A 141 17.63 -7.90 0.95
CA LYS A 141 17.27 -7.51 2.34
C LYS A 141 16.02 -6.64 2.36
N ALA A 142 15.02 -7.05 1.62
CA ALA A 142 13.78 -6.32 1.51
C ALA A 142 12.95 -6.42 2.79
N ASP A 143 12.30 -5.33 3.13
CA ASP A 143 11.38 -5.26 4.27
C ASP A 143 9.95 -5.68 3.90
N LEU A 144 9.59 -5.48 2.63
CA LEU A 144 8.24 -5.65 2.10
C LEU A 144 8.31 -6.18 0.67
N PHE A 145 7.41 -7.10 0.32
CA PHE A 145 7.18 -7.47 -1.07
C PHE A 145 5.84 -6.94 -1.56
N VAL A 146 5.83 -6.45 -2.78
CA VAL A 146 4.64 -5.98 -3.50
C VAL A 146 4.44 -6.85 -4.72
N VAL A 147 3.27 -7.45 -4.85
CA VAL A 147 2.93 -8.37 -5.94
C VAL A 147 1.79 -7.79 -6.76
N VAL A 148 1.92 -7.76 -8.07
CA VAL A 148 0.88 -7.31 -8.99
C VAL A 148 0.90 -8.17 -10.24
N ALA A 149 -0.20 -8.86 -10.52
CA ALA A 149 -0.35 -9.71 -11.69
C ALA A 149 0.88 -10.61 -11.93
N PHE A 150 1.22 -11.38 -10.93
CA PHE A 150 2.33 -12.31 -10.95
C PHE A 150 1.85 -13.74 -10.71
N ARG A 151 2.70 -14.72 -10.98
CA ARG A 151 2.38 -16.13 -10.70
C ARG A 151 2.31 -16.38 -9.19
N MET A 152 1.62 -17.44 -8.79
CA MET A 152 1.50 -17.86 -7.40
C MET A 152 2.87 -18.01 -6.74
N LEU A 153 3.03 -17.39 -5.58
CA LEU A 153 4.26 -17.43 -4.80
C LEU A 153 4.24 -18.62 -3.83
N PRO A 154 5.31 -19.40 -3.76
CA PRO A 154 5.45 -20.39 -2.70
C PRO A 154 5.70 -19.72 -1.35
N GLU A 155 5.39 -20.44 -0.27
CA GLU A 155 5.46 -19.93 1.10
C GLU A 155 6.84 -19.40 1.45
N GLU A 156 7.88 -20.08 1.01
CA GLU A 156 9.28 -19.71 1.25
C GLU A 156 9.64 -18.33 0.69
N VAL A 157 8.88 -17.86 -0.33
CA VAL A 157 9.07 -16.54 -0.93
C VAL A 157 8.23 -15.49 -0.21
N TRP A 158 6.90 -15.69 -0.09
CA TRP A 158 6.05 -14.62 0.42
C TRP A 158 6.19 -14.39 1.94
N THR A 159 6.72 -15.33 2.69
CA THR A 159 7.02 -15.16 4.13
C THR A 159 8.38 -14.51 4.40
N MET A 160 9.23 -14.33 3.37
CA MET A 160 10.59 -13.84 3.54
C MET A 160 10.68 -12.42 4.14
N PRO A 161 9.90 -11.41 3.70
CA PRO A 161 10.05 -10.04 4.19
C PRO A 161 9.36 -9.86 5.55
N LYS A 162 10.02 -9.14 6.46
CA LYS A 162 9.52 -8.94 7.84
C LYS A 162 8.21 -8.16 7.96
N LEU A 163 7.89 -7.30 6.99
CA LEU A 163 6.62 -6.55 6.93
C LEU A 163 5.54 -7.29 6.14
N GLY A 164 5.88 -8.49 5.64
CA GLY A 164 4.96 -9.32 4.86
C GLY A 164 4.97 -9.00 3.37
N THR A 165 4.13 -9.72 2.66
CA THR A 165 3.91 -9.57 1.22
C THR A 165 2.46 -9.20 0.97
N PHE A 166 2.20 -8.17 0.18
CA PHE A 166 0.84 -7.86 -0.23
C PHE A 166 0.68 -7.92 -1.75
N ASN A 167 -0.54 -8.23 -2.18
CA ASN A 167 -0.95 -8.24 -3.58
C ASN A 167 -1.91 -7.08 -3.87
N LEU A 168 -1.82 -6.57 -5.10
CA LEU A 168 -2.84 -5.72 -5.69
C LEU A 168 -3.62 -6.57 -6.69
N HIS A 169 -4.89 -6.82 -6.39
CA HIS A 169 -5.81 -7.62 -7.17
C HIS A 169 -6.86 -6.75 -7.84
N ALA A 170 -7.15 -7.00 -9.10
CA ALA A 170 -8.03 -6.19 -9.93
C ALA A 170 -9.50 -6.58 -9.77
N ALA A 171 -9.98 -6.68 -8.52
CA ALA A 171 -11.38 -6.83 -8.16
C ALA A 171 -11.66 -6.29 -6.76
N LEU A 172 -12.92 -6.09 -6.42
CA LEU A 172 -13.38 -5.80 -5.07
C LEU A 172 -13.55 -7.12 -4.30
N LEU A 173 -12.48 -7.60 -3.65
CA LEU A 173 -12.55 -8.83 -2.85
C LEU A 173 -13.67 -8.75 -1.80
N PRO A 174 -14.41 -9.85 -1.53
CA PRO A 174 -14.08 -11.24 -1.87
C PRO A 174 -14.52 -11.71 -3.26
N GLN A 175 -15.14 -10.85 -4.08
CA GLN A 175 -15.57 -11.20 -5.42
C GLN A 175 -14.36 -11.44 -6.34
N TYR A 176 -14.52 -12.37 -7.28
CA TYR A 176 -13.54 -12.65 -8.34
C TYR A 176 -12.13 -12.95 -7.84
N ARG A 177 -11.99 -13.76 -6.78
CA ARG A 177 -10.70 -14.34 -6.40
C ARG A 177 -10.12 -15.16 -7.54
N GLY A 178 -8.79 -15.18 -7.66
CA GLY A 178 -8.09 -15.97 -8.67
C GLY A 178 -7.89 -15.24 -9.99
N ALA A 179 -8.09 -15.95 -11.11
CA ALA A 179 -7.69 -15.48 -12.43
C ALA A 179 -8.74 -14.61 -13.14
N ALA A 180 -8.27 -13.65 -13.95
CA ALA A 180 -9.06 -12.82 -14.86
C ALA A 180 -10.24 -12.07 -14.21
N PRO A 181 -10.06 -11.43 -13.04
CA PRO A 181 -11.15 -10.80 -12.29
C PRO A 181 -11.89 -9.71 -13.09
N ILE A 182 -11.18 -8.91 -13.88
CA ILE A 182 -11.77 -7.85 -14.73
C ILE A 182 -12.74 -8.46 -15.74
N ASN A 183 -12.32 -9.55 -16.41
CA ASN A 183 -13.15 -10.20 -17.41
C ASN A 183 -14.45 -10.73 -16.79
N TRP A 184 -14.36 -11.34 -15.61
CA TRP A 184 -15.52 -11.87 -14.94
C TRP A 184 -16.50 -10.80 -14.49
N ALA A 185 -16.02 -9.63 -14.01
CA ALA A 185 -16.89 -8.52 -13.65
C ALA A 185 -17.69 -8.02 -14.87
N VAL A 186 -17.04 -7.88 -16.03
CA VAL A 186 -17.71 -7.45 -17.28
C VAL A 186 -18.67 -8.55 -17.81
N ILE A 187 -18.24 -9.82 -17.83
CA ILE A 187 -19.10 -10.93 -18.28
C ILE A 187 -20.37 -11.07 -17.43
N ASN A 188 -20.26 -10.85 -16.13
CA ASN A 188 -21.40 -10.94 -15.22
C ASN A 188 -22.30 -9.69 -15.25
N GLY A 189 -21.92 -8.66 -15.98
CA GLY A 189 -22.68 -7.41 -16.08
C GLY A 189 -22.66 -6.58 -14.79
N ASP A 190 -21.55 -6.67 -14.02
CA ASP A 190 -21.41 -5.84 -12.84
C ASP A 190 -21.33 -4.36 -13.23
N THR A 191 -21.93 -3.49 -12.42
CA THR A 191 -21.89 -2.03 -12.62
C THR A 191 -20.72 -1.37 -11.90
N GLU A 192 -19.98 -2.13 -11.09
CA GLU A 192 -18.83 -1.67 -10.32
C GLU A 192 -17.79 -2.78 -10.20
N THR A 193 -16.54 -2.41 -10.27
CA THR A 193 -15.39 -3.24 -9.91
C THR A 193 -14.34 -2.38 -9.20
N GLY A 194 -13.10 -2.79 -9.14
CA GLY A 194 -12.05 -1.97 -8.52
C GLY A 194 -10.76 -2.74 -8.30
N VAL A 195 -9.92 -2.20 -7.43
CA VAL A 195 -8.72 -2.87 -6.97
C VAL A 195 -8.78 -3.11 -5.47
N THR A 196 -8.24 -4.23 -5.02
CA THR A 196 -8.05 -4.55 -3.60
C THR A 196 -6.58 -4.81 -3.33
N THR A 197 -6.01 -4.12 -2.34
CA THR A 197 -4.71 -4.49 -1.77
C THR A 197 -4.94 -5.30 -0.51
N PHE A 198 -4.23 -6.43 -0.38
CA PHE A 198 -4.34 -7.34 0.76
C PHE A 198 -3.04 -8.10 1.01
N PHE A 199 -2.78 -8.49 2.24
CA PHE A 199 -1.64 -9.35 2.57
C PHE A 199 -1.86 -10.77 2.07
N LEU A 200 -0.80 -11.40 1.55
CA LEU A 200 -0.86 -12.80 1.16
C LEU A 200 -1.04 -13.70 2.39
N ASP A 201 -1.75 -14.80 2.17
CA ASP A 201 -2.03 -15.86 3.11
C ASP A 201 -1.92 -17.21 2.39
N HIS A 202 -2.13 -18.33 3.09
CA HIS A 202 -2.06 -19.68 2.52
C HIS A 202 -3.12 -19.94 1.43
N ASP A 203 -4.31 -19.33 1.59
CA ASP A 203 -5.39 -19.48 0.61
C ASP A 203 -5.36 -18.37 -0.43
N ILE A 204 -5.88 -18.67 -1.64
CA ILE A 204 -5.85 -17.75 -2.77
C ILE A 204 -6.75 -16.54 -2.48
N ASP A 205 -6.14 -15.34 -2.46
CA ASP A 205 -6.79 -14.04 -2.33
C ASP A 205 -7.74 -13.93 -1.11
N THR A 206 -7.35 -14.54 0.02
CA THR A 206 -8.16 -14.54 1.27
C THR A 206 -7.58 -13.67 2.37
N GLY A 207 -6.35 -13.25 2.23
CA GLY A 207 -5.62 -12.55 3.26
C GLY A 207 -6.23 -11.21 3.69
N ARG A 208 -5.69 -10.63 4.74
CA ARG A 208 -6.21 -9.40 5.33
C ARG A 208 -6.18 -8.23 4.35
N VAL A 209 -7.35 -7.71 4.03
CA VAL A 209 -7.51 -6.54 3.16
C VAL A 209 -6.91 -5.29 3.80
N ILE A 210 -6.12 -4.55 3.02
CA ILE A 210 -5.54 -3.26 3.38
C ILE A 210 -6.47 -2.14 2.90
N ARG A 211 -6.83 -2.17 1.61
CA ARG A 211 -7.68 -1.13 1.00
C ARG A 211 -8.42 -1.68 -0.22
N ARG A 212 -9.62 -1.13 -0.46
CA ARG A 212 -10.40 -1.29 -1.70
C ARG A 212 -10.61 0.07 -2.33
N VAL A 213 -10.50 0.14 -3.64
CA VAL A 213 -10.80 1.35 -4.43
C VAL A 213 -11.74 0.94 -5.54
N PRO A 214 -13.02 1.32 -5.45
CA PRO A 214 -14.01 1.00 -6.47
C PRO A 214 -13.88 1.92 -7.69
N ILE A 215 -14.27 1.40 -8.85
CA ILE A 215 -14.52 2.14 -10.08
C ILE A 215 -15.83 1.68 -10.73
N PRO A 216 -16.57 2.55 -11.40
CA PRO A 216 -17.77 2.14 -12.13
C PRO A 216 -17.42 1.36 -13.40
N ILE A 217 -18.34 0.47 -13.80
CA ILE A 217 -18.38 -0.16 -15.12
C ILE A 217 -19.64 0.35 -15.83
N SER A 218 -19.50 0.88 -17.03
CA SER A 218 -20.64 1.30 -17.85
C SER A 218 -21.12 0.12 -18.72
N ASP A 219 -22.38 0.21 -19.18
CA ASP A 219 -22.97 -0.84 -20.02
C ASP A 219 -22.26 -1.06 -21.36
N THR A 220 -21.41 -0.11 -21.76
CA THR A 220 -20.64 -0.16 -23.02
C THR A 220 -19.17 -0.52 -22.79
N ASP A 221 -18.72 -0.63 -21.54
CA ASP A 221 -17.32 -0.92 -21.26
C ASP A 221 -16.97 -2.36 -21.66
N THR A 222 -15.86 -2.50 -22.35
CA THR A 222 -15.19 -3.78 -22.54
C THR A 222 -14.25 -4.06 -21.36
N ALA A 223 -13.79 -5.30 -21.24
CA ALA A 223 -12.77 -5.64 -20.25
C ALA A 223 -11.44 -4.85 -20.45
N GLY A 224 -11.16 -4.44 -21.70
CA GLY A 224 -10.03 -3.56 -22.01
C GLY A 224 -10.22 -2.15 -21.44
N ASP A 225 -11.41 -1.56 -21.60
CA ASP A 225 -11.70 -0.21 -21.08
C ASP A 225 -11.59 -0.18 -19.54
N VAL A 226 -12.11 -1.22 -18.89
CA VAL A 226 -12.01 -1.38 -17.42
C VAL A 226 -10.56 -1.57 -16.99
N HIS A 227 -9.79 -2.40 -17.71
CA HIS A 227 -8.37 -2.63 -17.45
C HIS A 227 -7.57 -1.32 -17.51
N ASP A 228 -7.77 -0.52 -18.56
CA ASP A 228 -7.04 0.72 -18.77
C ASP A 228 -7.39 1.77 -17.68
N ARG A 229 -8.67 1.85 -17.30
CA ARG A 229 -9.14 2.71 -16.21
C ARG A 229 -8.57 2.31 -14.85
N LEU A 230 -8.33 1.02 -14.61
CA LEU A 230 -7.69 0.54 -13.38
C LEU A 230 -6.19 0.81 -13.31
N MET A 231 -5.55 1.19 -14.43
CA MET A 231 -4.13 1.57 -14.47
C MET A 231 -3.90 3.06 -14.18
N GLU A 232 -4.93 3.90 -14.21
CA GLU A 232 -4.89 5.34 -13.88
C GLU A 232 -4.91 5.58 -12.36
#